data_e4dc983108795c0a58dbea8a7d689723
#
_entry.id   e4dc983108795c0a58dbea8a7d689723
#
_cell.length_a   1.000
_cell.length_b   1.000
_cell.length_c   1.000
_cell.angle_alpha   90.00
_cell.angle_beta   90.00
_cell.angle_gamma   90.00
#
_symmetry.space_group_name_H-M   'P 1'
#
loop_
_entity.id
_entity.type
_entity.pdbx_description
1 polymer ?
#
loop_
_entity_poly.entity_id
_entity_poly.type
_entity_poly.pdbx_seq_one_letter_code
_entity_poly.pdbx_strand_id
1 'polypeptide(L)'
;YVQNKDGKPLMPTTRYCYVRLLLKEKKARVVCTTPFTIQLNYDTPDITQDLILGIDPGRTNIGVAVVKEDGQCVFSAHLETRNKDVPLLMQKRAGFRKQHRTLDRRRKRQRRAKAAGTTITDGSVERLLPGYEKPIVCHHIRNKEARFNNRCRPVGWLTPTANHLLQTHINLIAKVAKFLPITKVVVELNRFAFMAMDNPNIRRWEYQQGPLYGLGSVEDAVYAQQDGHCLFCKKPIDHYHHVVPRHKGGSETLANRCGLCAKHHDLVHTDKAWAEKLVTRKGGMNKKYHALSVLNQIIPHLMEYLGNETLYDVYATDGRSTKGFRIAKNVPKEHYTDAYCIACSILDTDIEVSTPVEPFELKQFRRHDRQSCIRQMVDRKYILDGKVVAANRHKAFEQESDSLQEFREAYGDAAVSQLTVKPHSPQYKDMARIMPGAVMDFGGAVGIFQGSEGFHNGKPDYYKSTKGERVLTRRCALLAQNAGMVFIPA
;
A
#
# COMPACT_ATOMS: atom_id res chain seq x y z
N TYR A 1 28.49 2.55 -0.17
CA TYR A 1 28.11 3.18 -1.44
C TYR A 1 28.77 4.54 -1.54
N VAL A 2 28.97 5.04 -2.75
CA VAL A 2 29.72 6.26 -3.00
C VAL A 2 28.91 7.15 -3.95
N GLN A 3 28.90 8.45 -3.67
CA GLN A 3 28.37 9.47 -4.57
C GLN A 3 29.47 10.48 -4.90
N ASN A 4 29.42 11.05 -6.11
CA ASN A 4 30.29 12.16 -6.47
C ASN A 4 29.89 13.45 -5.71
N LYS A 5 30.60 14.56 -5.97
CA LYS A 5 30.35 15.87 -5.37
C LYS A 5 28.91 16.38 -5.60
N ASP A 6 28.32 16.06 -6.75
CA ASP A 6 26.98 16.49 -7.13
C ASP A 6 25.86 15.55 -6.63
N GLY A 7 26.23 14.46 -5.91
CA GLY A 7 25.29 13.47 -5.39
C GLY A 7 24.91 12.38 -6.40
N LYS A 8 25.57 12.30 -7.57
CA LYS A 8 25.37 11.23 -8.53
C LYS A 8 26.05 9.94 -8.02
N PRO A 9 25.36 8.78 -8.10
CA PRO A 9 25.93 7.52 -7.61
C PRO A 9 27.12 7.07 -8.47
N LEU A 10 28.14 6.55 -7.79
CA LEU A 10 29.31 5.89 -8.35
C LEU A 10 29.30 4.40 -8.00
N MET A 11 30.25 3.65 -8.55
CA MET A 11 30.41 2.24 -8.22
C MET A 11 30.64 2.03 -6.71
N PRO A 12 30.01 1.02 -6.10
CA PRO A 12 30.23 0.69 -4.69
C PRO A 12 31.67 0.20 -4.48
N THR A 13 32.19 0.39 -3.28
CA THR A 13 33.54 -0.03 -2.93
C THR A 13 33.55 -0.88 -1.65
N THR A 14 34.40 -1.89 -1.62
CA THR A 14 34.72 -2.70 -0.44
C THR A 14 35.98 -2.25 0.28
N ARG A 15 36.65 -1.19 -0.20
CA ARG A 15 37.89 -0.66 0.40
C ARG A 15 37.60 0.18 1.64
N TYR A 16 37.14 -0.43 2.70
CA TYR A 16 36.71 0.27 3.93
C TYR A 16 37.81 1.10 4.58
N CYS A 17 39.06 0.65 4.50
CA CYS A 17 40.20 1.42 5.04
C CYS A 17 40.37 2.75 4.30
N TYR A 18 40.24 2.73 2.96
CA TYR A 18 40.31 3.95 2.15
C TYR A 18 39.12 4.89 2.42
N VAL A 19 37.93 4.36 2.61
CA VAL A 19 36.75 5.16 3.01
C VAL A 19 36.98 5.86 4.35
N ARG A 20 37.57 5.16 5.34
CA ARG A 20 37.93 5.78 6.64
C ARG A 20 38.95 6.91 6.48
N LEU A 21 39.92 6.74 5.61
CA LEU A 21 40.91 7.77 5.31
C LEU A 21 40.26 9.01 4.68
N LEU A 22 39.40 8.83 3.67
CA LEU A 22 38.66 9.92 3.02
C LEU A 22 37.81 10.72 4.03
N LEU A 23 37.14 10.03 4.96
CA LEU A 23 36.35 10.67 6.00
C LEU A 23 37.25 11.42 7.00
N LYS A 24 38.39 10.85 7.41
CA LYS A 24 39.36 11.49 8.30
C LYS A 24 39.97 12.75 7.66
N GLU A 25 40.29 12.70 6.38
CA GLU A 25 40.84 13.83 5.62
C GLU A 25 39.78 14.85 5.18
N LYS A 26 38.51 14.65 5.58
CA LYS A 26 37.37 15.50 5.15
C LYS A 26 37.19 15.58 3.64
N LYS A 27 37.74 14.63 2.88
CA LYS A 27 37.54 14.48 1.41
C LYS A 27 36.20 13.84 1.08
N ALA A 28 35.53 13.24 2.07
CA ALA A 28 34.17 12.72 1.92
C ALA A 28 33.34 13.04 3.18
N ARG A 29 32.04 13.00 3.03
CA ARG A 29 31.06 13.10 4.15
C ARG A 29 30.09 11.94 4.09
N VAL A 30 29.56 11.52 5.26
CA VAL A 30 28.50 10.52 5.34
C VAL A 30 27.17 11.18 4.96
N VAL A 31 26.47 10.62 4.00
CA VAL A 31 25.15 11.10 3.52
C VAL A 31 24.03 10.21 4.07
N CYS A 32 24.29 8.90 4.18
CA CYS A 32 23.32 7.93 4.69
C CYS A 32 24.04 6.86 5.50
N THR A 33 23.44 6.46 6.61
CA THR A 33 23.98 5.40 7.47
C THR A 33 23.48 4.01 7.09
N THR A 34 22.29 3.92 6.51
CA THR A 34 21.70 2.65 6.06
C THR A 34 20.95 2.83 4.74
N PRO A 35 21.42 2.27 3.62
CA PRO A 35 22.75 1.68 3.45
C PRO A 35 23.87 2.72 3.59
N PHE A 36 25.02 2.31 4.12
CA PHE A 36 26.11 3.25 4.36
C PHE A 36 26.60 3.88 3.05
N THR A 37 26.46 5.19 2.95
CA THR A 37 26.75 5.96 1.75
C THR A 37 27.54 7.20 2.08
N ILE A 38 28.65 7.41 1.37
CA ILE A 38 29.48 8.60 1.45
C ILE A 38 29.36 9.44 0.19
N GLN A 39 29.50 10.73 0.31
CA GLN A 39 29.63 11.67 -0.78
C GLN A 39 31.02 12.26 -0.81
N LEU A 40 31.65 12.25 -2.00
CA LEU A 40 32.97 12.85 -2.19
C LEU A 40 32.86 14.37 -2.25
N ASN A 41 33.86 15.07 -1.71
CA ASN A 41 33.94 16.54 -1.70
C ASN A 41 34.84 17.09 -2.82
N TYR A 42 35.32 16.24 -3.72
CA TYR A 42 36.16 16.58 -4.84
C TYR A 42 35.63 16.00 -6.15
N ASP A 43 36.06 16.57 -7.27
CA ASP A 43 35.61 16.15 -8.58
C ASP A 43 36.25 14.81 -8.98
N THR A 44 35.43 13.89 -9.48
CA THR A 44 35.85 12.56 -9.95
C THR A 44 35.24 12.27 -11.31
N PRO A 45 35.92 11.48 -12.18
CA PRO A 45 35.29 10.98 -13.39
C PRO A 45 34.01 10.16 -13.04
N ASP A 46 32.94 10.36 -13.79
CA ASP A 46 31.67 9.65 -13.67
C ASP A 46 31.65 8.32 -14.46
N ILE A 47 32.78 7.62 -14.53
CA ILE A 47 32.89 6.35 -15.24
C ILE A 47 32.34 5.24 -14.34
N THR A 48 31.27 4.60 -14.76
CA THR A 48 30.62 3.49 -14.04
C THR A 48 30.49 2.29 -14.97
N GLN A 49 30.47 1.10 -14.40
CA GLN A 49 30.06 -0.13 -15.08
C GLN A 49 28.53 -0.23 -15.11
N ASP A 50 28.01 -0.96 -16.07
CA ASP A 50 26.58 -1.26 -16.11
C ASP A 50 26.15 -2.06 -14.88
N LEU A 51 25.07 -1.60 -14.25
CA LEU A 51 24.42 -2.29 -13.15
C LEU A 51 22.98 -2.65 -13.53
N ILE A 52 22.64 -3.89 -13.33
CA ILE A 52 21.34 -4.47 -13.67
C ILE A 52 20.52 -4.63 -12.42
N LEU A 53 19.39 -3.95 -12.35
CA LEU A 53 18.42 -4.07 -11.26
C LEU A 53 17.32 -5.05 -11.64
N GLY A 54 17.21 -6.18 -10.93
CA GLY A 54 16.08 -7.08 -11.00
C GLY A 54 15.05 -6.77 -9.95
N ILE A 55 13.79 -6.82 -10.33
CA ILE A 55 12.66 -6.63 -9.42
C ILE A 55 11.67 -7.80 -9.53
N ASP A 56 11.36 -8.42 -8.38
CA ASP A 56 10.26 -9.37 -8.20
C ASP A 56 9.03 -8.60 -7.71
N PRO A 57 8.06 -8.29 -8.61
CA PRO A 57 6.92 -7.48 -8.24
C PRO A 57 5.95 -8.22 -7.35
N GLY A 58 5.75 -7.74 -6.14
CA GLY A 58 4.83 -8.31 -5.18
C GLY A 58 3.78 -7.34 -4.64
N ARG A 59 2.69 -7.86 -4.10
CA ARG A 59 1.67 -7.06 -3.45
C ARG A 59 2.04 -6.69 -2.01
N THR A 60 2.55 -7.63 -1.26
CA THR A 60 2.90 -7.50 0.16
C THR A 60 4.39 -7.45 0.38
N ASN A 61 5.13 -8.17 -0.42
CA ASN A 61 6.58 -8.24 -0.39
C ASN A 61 7.10 -7.98 -1.80
N ILE A 62 8.17 -7.25 -1.92
CA ILE A 62 8.85 -6.96 -3.19
C ILE A 62 10.32 -7.26 -3.00
N GLY A 63 10.88 -8.11 -3.86
CA GLY A 63 12.30 -8.38 -3.92
C GLY A 63 13.01 -7.44 -4.88
N VAL A 64 14.22 -7.02 -4.53
CA VAL A 64 15.12 -6.26 -5.41
C VAL A 64 16.53 -6.77 -5.25
N ALA A 65 17.24 -6.92 -6.37
CA ALA A 65 18.65 -7.19 -6.37
C ALA A 65 19.35 -6.40 -7.48
N VAL A 66 20.61 -6.05 -7.28
CA VAL A 66 21.42 -5.38 -8.27
C VAL A 66 22.68 -6.19 -8.51
N VAL A 67 22.95 -6.49 -9.77
CA VAL A 67 24.10 -7.27 -10.21
C VAL A 67 24.94 -6.50 -11.21
N LYS A 68 26.23 -6.84 -11.27
CA LYS A 68 27.12 -6.43 -12.36
C LYS A 68 26.95 -7.34 -13.56
N GLU A 69 27.57 -7.01 -14.67
CA GLU A 69 27.59 -7.86 -15.88
C GLU A 69 28.28 -9.21 -15.68
N ASP A 70 29.17 -9.32 -14.68
CA ASP A 70 29.81 -10.58 -14.28
C ASP A 70 28.92 -11.48 -13.38
N GLY A 71 27.67 -11.07 -13.11
CA GLY A 71 26.75 -11.79 -12.22
C GLY A 71 26.99 -11.55 -10.74
N GLN A 72 28.00 -10.75 -10.35
CA GLN A 72 28.24 -10.44 -8.94
C GLN A 72 27.10 -9.57 -8.37
N CYS A 73 26.46 -10.05 -7.31
CA CYS A 73 25.46 -9.28 -6.58
C CYS A 73 26.13 -8.18 -5.74
N VAL A 74 25.74 -6.92 -5.94
CA VAL A 74 26.27 -5.77 -5.21
C VAL A 74 25.28 -5.19 -4.20
N PHE A 75 23.99 -5.54 -4.34
CA PHE A 75 22.94 -5.12 -3.45
C PHE A 75 21.76 -6.10 -3.54
N SER A 76 21.16 -6.42 -2.42
CA SER A 76 19.86 -7.09 -2.38
C SER A 76 18.98 -6.50 -1.28
N ALA A 77 17.67 -6.52 -1.47
CA ALA A 77 16.73 -6.02 -0.50
C ALA A 77 15.37 -6.70 -0.59
N HIS A 78 14.71 -6.77 0.56
CA HIS A 78 13.34 -7.22 0.72
C HIS A 78 12.49 -6.08 1.27
N LEU A 79 11.45 -5.66 0.54
CA LEU A 79 10.52 -4.63 0.97
C LEU A 79 9.20 -5.23 1.44
N GLU A 80 8.87 -5.05 2.71
CA GLU A 80 7.52 -5.26 3.23
C GLU A 80 6.65 -4.03 2.96
N THR A 81 5.63 -4.19 2.10
CA THR A 81 4.69 -3.12 1.76
C THR A 81 3.61 -2.97 2.83
N ARG A 82 3.03 -1.76 2.95
CA ARG A 82 1.86 -1.54 3.83
C ARG A 82 0.55 -2.13 3.32
N ASN A 83 0.54 -2.86 2.21
CA ASN A 83 -0.69 -3.44 1.67
C ASN A 83 -1.32 -4.51 2.58
N LYS A 84 -0.59 -5.04 3.55
CA LYS A 84 -1.14 -5.87 4.63
C LYS A 84 -2.18 -5.10 5.47
N ASP A 85 -1.93 -3.83 5.75
CA ASP A 85 -2.78 -3.00 6.63
C ASP A 85 -3.95 -2.35 5.89
N VAL A 86 -3.84 -2.19 4.57
CA VAL A 86 -4.84 -1.48 3.75
C VAL A 86 -6.25 -2.05 3.91
N PRO A 87 -6.50 -3.39 3.89
CA PRO A 87 -7.85 -3.93 4.06
C PRO A 87 -8.49 -3.55 5.40
N LEU A 88 -7.75 -3.62 6.50
CA LEU A 88 -8.23 -3.25 7.84
C LEU A 88 -8.55 -1.74 7.92
N LEU A 89 -7.70 -0.91 7.35
CA LEU A 89 -7.93 0.54 7.28
C LEU A 89 -9.13 0.90 6.41
N MET A 90 -9.35 0.17 5.31
CA MET A 90 -10.54 0.33 4.45
C MET A 90 -11.82 -0.07 5.18
N GLN A 91 -11.80 -1.15 5.95
CA GLN A 91 -12.92 -1.60 6.79
C GLN A 91 -13.25 -0.57 7.87
N LYS A 92 -12.25 -0.05 8.60
CA LYS A 92 -12.42 1.06 9.54
C LYS A 92 -13.08 2.29 8.89
N ARG A 93 -12.58 2.71 7.73
CA ARG A 93 -13.15 3.85 6.98
C ARG A 93 -14.58 3.58 6.52
N ALA A 94 -14.91 2.35 6.14
CA ALA A 94 -16.29 1.97 5.80
C ALA A 94 -17.22 2.12 7.01
N GLY A 95 -16.79 1.71 8.21
CA GLY A 95 -17.50 1.89 9.46
C GLY A 95 -17.79 3.37 9.75
N PHE A 96 -16.77 4.23 9.72
CA PHE A 96 -16.95 5.68 9.93
C PHE A 96 -17.89 6.31 8.90
N ARG A 97 -17.75 5.95 7.61
CA ARG A 97 -18.69 6.43 6.59
C ARG A 97 -20.13 6.00 6.84
N LYS A 98 -20.34 4.78 7.34
CA LYS A 98 -21.68 4.29 7.72
C LYS A 98 -22.26 5.12 8.86
N GLN A 99 -21.46 5.38 9.91
CA GLN A 99 -21.87 6.22 11.04
C GLN A 99 -22.23 7.66 10.60
N HIS A 100 -21.38 8.31 9.82
CA HIS A 100 -21.65 9.66 9.29
C HIS A 100 -22.94 9.72 8.47
N ARG A 101 -23.17 8.74 7.60
CA ARG A 101 -24.42 8.68 6.81
C ARG A 101 -25.66 8.52 7.70
N THR A 102 -25.56 7.75 8.76
CA THR A 102 -26.66 7.56 9.71
C THR A 102 -26.94 8.86 10.45
N LEU A 103 -25.92 9.55 10.94
CA LEU A 103 -26.06 10.86 11.60
C LEU A 103 -26.64 11.93 10.66
N ASP A 104 -26.16 12.02 9.41
CA ASP A 104 -26.68 12.97 8.43
C ASP A 104 -28.14 12.69 8.08
N ARG A 105 -28.55 11.42 7.99
CA ARG A 105 -29.94 11.05 7.76
C ARG A 105 -30.81 11.46 8.94
N ARG A 106 -30.37 11.22 10.18
CA ARG A 106 -31.07 11.63 11.41
C ARG A 106 -31.24 13.13 11.47
N ARG A 107 -30.16 13.93 11.22
CA ARG A 107 -30.21 15.40 11.19
C ARG A 107 -31.15 15.93 10.13
N LYS A 108 -31.14 15.38 8.91
CA LYS A 108 -32.06 15.77 7.83
C LYS A 108 -33.50 15.48 8.17
N ARG A 109 -33.78 14.34 8.83
CA ARG A 109 -35.12 13.96 9.28
C ARG A 109 -35.61 14.93 10.36
N GLN A 110 -34.76 15.26 11.34
CA GLN A 110 -35.09 16.24 12.38
C GLN A 110 -35.39 17.63 11.82
N ARG A 111 -34.58 18.12 10.86
CA ARG A 111 -34.80 19.41 10.17
C ARG A 111 -36.14 19.44 9.43
N ARG A 112 -36.48 18.36 8.71
CA ARG A 112 -37.76 18.26 7.99
C ARG A 112 -38.97 18.25 8.90
N ALA A 113 -38.87 17.55 9.99
CA ALA A 113 -39.97 17.50 10.96
C ALA A 113 -40.17 18.84 11.69
N LYS A 114 -39.05 19.49 12.06
CA LYS A 114 -39.10 20.84 12.64
C LYS A 114 -39.73 21.85 11.67
N ALA A 115 -39.41 21.75 10.38
CA ALA A 115 -40.01 22.60 9.35
C ALA A 115 -41.49 22.30 9.08
N ALA A 116 -41.94 21.06 9.32
CA ALA A 116 -43.33 20.63 9.17
C ALA A 116 -44.16 20.76 10.45
N GLY A 117 -43.58 21.30 11.53
CA GLY A 117 -44.26 21.41 12.82
C GLY A 117 -44.62 20.07 13.49
N THR A 118 -44.05 18.97 13.02
CA THR A 118 -44.29 17.62 13.51
C THR A 118 -43.16 17.14 14.41
N THR A 119 -43.51 16.55 15.54
CA THR A 119 -42.56 15.81 16.39
C THR A 119 -42.19 14.50 15.69
N ILE A 120 -40.92 14.26 15.45
CA ILE A 120 -40.47 12.95 14.99
C ILE A 120 -40.43 12.02 16.18
N THR A 121 -41.38 11.14 16.26
CA THR A 121 -41.16 9.80 16.77
C THR A 121 -40.18 9.14 15.82
N ASP A 122 -39.05 8.68 16.33
CA ASP A 122 -37.93 8.08 15.59
C ASP A 122 -38.53 7.14 14.52
N GLY A 123 -38.49 7.43 13.26
CA GLY A 123 -39.22 6.82 12.14
C GLY A 123 -39.16 5.30 12.01
N SER A 124 -39.43 4.65 13.09
CA SER A 124 -39.72 3.26 13.32
C SER A 124 -41.17 3.02 12.98
N VAL A 125 -41.41 2.23 11.97
CA VAL A 125 -42.75 1.71 11.69
C VAL A 125 -42.90 0.46 12.53
N GLU A 126 -43.81 0.52 13.50
CA GLU A 126 -44.22 -0.65 14.25
C GLU A 126 -44.98 -1.60 13.32
N ARG A 127 -44.46 -2.78 13.11
CA ARG A 127 -45.10 -3.84 12.34
C ARG A 127 -45.38 -5.03 13.27
N LEU A 128 -46.62 -5.38 13.40
CA LEU A 128 -47.00 -6.64 14.00
C LEU A 128 -46.76 -7.74 12.96
N LEU A 129 -45.81 -8.62 13.21
CA LEU A 129 -45.58 -9.78 12.37
C LEU A 129 -46.44 -10.95 12.82
N PRO A 130 -46.95 -11.79 11.89
CA PRO A 130 -47.72 -12.97 12.24
C PRO A 130 -46.93 -13.87 13.20
N GLY A 131 -47.56 -14.22 14.36
CA GLY A 131 -46.93 -15.04 15.39
C GLY A 131 -46.18 -14.30 16.50
N TYR A 132 -46.18 -12.95 16.49
CA TYR A 132 -45.62 -12.11 17.55
C TYR A 132 -46.70 -11.30 18.27
N GLU A 133 -46.71 -11.33 19.59
CA GLU A 133 -47.67 -10.56 20.41
C GLU A 133 -47.29 -9.06 20.51
N LYS A 134 -46.05 -8.71 20.27
CA LYS A 134 -45.56 -7.33 20.35
C LYS A 134 -45.09 -6.83 18.98
N PRO A 135 -45.38 -5.57 18.61
CA PRO A 135 -44.93 -5.00 17.36
C PRO A 135 -43.40 -4.90 17.32
N ILE A 136 -42.81 -5.33 16.21
CA ILE A 136 -41.38 -5.18 15.96
C ILE A 136 -41.13 -3.81 15.31
N VAL A 137 -40.25 -3.05 15.92
CA VAL A 137 -39.83 -1.74 15.42
C VAL A 137 -38.94 -1.92 14.20
N CYS A 138 -39.51 -1.76 13.00
CA CYS A 138 -38.77 -1.86 11.75
C CYS A 138 -38.16 -0.49 11.35
N HIS A 139 -36.88 -0.36 11.40
CA HIS A 139 -36.20 0.81 10.86
C HIS A 139 -36.16 0.73 9.34
N HIS A 140 -36.94 1.53 8.63
CA HIS A 140 -36.91 1.65 7.20
C HIS A 140 -35.57 2.29 6.75
N ILE A 141 -34.60 1.45 6.45
CA ILE A 141 -33.41 1.86 5.71
C ILE A 141 -33.81 1.94 4.23
N ARG A 142 -34.18 3.12 3.74
CA ARG A 142 -34.21 3.34 2.29
C ARG A 142 -32.77 3.25 1.79
N ASN A 143 -32.44 2.14 1.13
CA ASN A 143 -31.21 2.02 0.36
C ASN A 143 -31.29 3.05 -0.77
N LYS A 144 -30.64 4.20 -0.60
CA LYS A 144 -30.30 5.03 -1.74
C LYS A 144 -29.24 4.31 -2.53
N GLU A 145 -29.42 4.26 -3.86
CA GLU A 145 -28.38 3.81 -4.78
C GLU A 145 -27.01 4.41 -4.41
N ALA A 146 -26.00 3.58 -4.48
CA ALA A 146 -24.66 4.03 -4.16
C ALA A 146 -24.25 5.12 -5.16
N ARG A 147 -23.90 6.31 -4.69
CA ARG A 147 -23.48 7.45 -5.52
C ARG A 147 -22.26 7.17 -6.40
N PHE A 148 -21.69 5.98 -6.27
CA PHE A 148 -20.49 5.55 -7.00
C PHE A 148 -20.77 5.21 -8.47
N ASN A 149 -22.00 4.84 -8.82
CA ASN A 149 -22.36 4.43 -10.18
C ASN A 149 -22.40 5.60 -11.17
N ASN A 150 -22.46 6.84 -10.67
CA ASN A 150 -22.54 8.06 -11.50
C ASN A 150 -21.19 8.71 -11.77
N ARG A 151 -20.07 8.10 -11.35
CA ARG A 151 -18.73 8.64 -11.61
C ARG A 151 -18.12 7.99 -12.83
N CYS A 152 -18.05 8.76 -13.93
CA CYS A 152 -17.16 8.41 -15.03
C CYS A 152 -15.71 8.47 -14.56
N ARG A 153 -14.96 7.41 -14.79
CA ARG A 153 -13.53 7.34 -14.50
C ARG A 153 -12.76 7.54 -15.78
N PRO A 154 -11.71 8.37 -15.80
CA PRO A 154 -10.90 8.55 -16.99
C PRO A 154 -10.26 7.22 -17.43
N VAL A 155 -9.95 7.10 -18.71
CA VAL A 155 -9.20 5.97 -19.26
C VAL A 155 -7.85 5.88 -18.52
N GLY A 156 -7.37 4.68 -18.22
CA GLY A 156 -6.13 4.48 -17.44
C GLY A 156 -6.25 4.73 -15.93
N TRP A 157 -7.45 5.06 -15.39
CA TRP A 157 -7.59 5.28 -13.94
C TRP A 157 -7.36 4.00 -13.14
N LEU A 158 -6.37 4.04 -12.26
CA LEU A 158 -6.11 2.98 -11.27
C LEU A 158 -6.87 3.22 -9.98
N THR A 159 -7.26 2.15 -9.29
CA THR A 159 -7.78 2.29 -7.92
C THR A 159 -6.71 2.91 -7.01
N PRO A 160 -7.07 3.66 -5.96
CA PRO A 160 -6.07 4.26 -5.06
C PRO A 160 -5.06 3.24 -4.49
N THR A 161 -5.49 2.00 -4.25
CA THR A 161 -4.60 0.92 -3.79
C THR A 161 -3.65 0.45 -4.89
N ALA A 162 -4.15 0.29 -6.12
CA ALA A 162 -3.31 -0.09 -7.26
C ALA A 162 -2.30 1.01 -7.59
N ASN A 163 -2.75 2.26 -7.64
CA ASN A 163 -1.84 3.40 -7.87
C ASN A 163 -0.79 3.52 -6.76
N HIS A 164 -1.18 3.32 -5.49
CA HIS A 164 -0.22 3.30 -4.38
C HIS A 164 0.82 2.17 -4.55
N LEU A 165 0.40 0.99 -5.00
CA LEU A 165 1.32 -0.12 -5.24
C LEU A 165 2.26 0.16 -6.41
N LEU A 166 1.76 0.73 -7.52
CA LEU A 166 2.58 1.20 -8.64
C LEU A 166 3.65 2.19 -8.16
N GLN A 167 3.23 3.23 -7.44
CA GLN A 167 4.16 4.23 -6.89
C GLN A 167 5.17 3.61 -5.89
N THR A 168 4.80 2.53 -5.21
CA THR A 168 5.72 1.80 -4.32
C THR A 168 6.87 1.17 -5.11
N HIS A 169 6.58 0.52 -6.25
CA HIS A 169 7.60 -0.08 -7.12
C HIS A 169 8.51 1.01 -7.71
N ILE A 170 7.93 2.07 -8.27
CA ILE A 170 8.67 3.20 -8.84
C ILE A 170 9.60 3.83 -7.78
N ASN A 171 9.05 4.12 -6.59
CA ASN A 171 9.83 4.73 -5.52
C ASN A 171 10.93 3.81 -4.98
N LEU A 172 10.75 2.48 -5.04
CA LEU A 172 11.78 1.52 -4.64
C LEU A 172 12.93 1.55 -5.63
N ILE A 173 12.66 1.49 -6.94
CA ILE A 173 13.68 1.60 -7.99
C ILE A 173 14.43 2.94 -7.85
N ALA A 174 13.71 4.05 -7.76
CA ALA A 174 14.29 5.37 -7.59
C ALA A 174 15.13 5.51 -6.29
N LYS A 175 14.74 4.79 -5.22
CA LYS A 175 15.49 4.77 -3.97
C LYS A 175 16.83 4.04 -4.11
N VAL A 176 16.86 2.93 -4.83
CA VAL A 176 18.09 2.18 -5.11
C VAL A 176 18.99 2.98 -6.05
N ALA A 177 18.43 3.59 -7.10
CA ALA A 177 19.16 4.43 -8.05
C ALA A 177 19.81 5.69 -7.44
N LYS A 178 19.42 6.09 -6.21
CA LYS A 178 20.11 7.19 -5.51
C LYS A 178 21.53 6.85 -5.03
N PHE A 179 21.83 5.59 -4.80
CA PHE A 179 23.14 5.18 -4.28
C PHE A 179 23.86 4.13 -5.15
N LEU A 180 23.21 3.65 -6.23
CA LEU A 180 23.81 2.77 -7.25
C LEU A 180 23.54 3.32 -8.64
N PRO A 181 24.53 3.32 -9.54
CA PRO A 181 24.40 3.78 -10.92
C PRO A 181 23.70 2.71 -11.78
N ILE A 182 22.39 2.58 -11.64
CA ILE A 182 21.58 1.61 -12.38
C ILE A 182 21.48 2.06 -13.84
N THR A 183 21.77 1.16 -14.78
CA THR A 183 21.62 1.39 -16.23
C THR A 183 20.52 0.51 -16.82
N LYS A 184 20.33 -0.72 -16.30
CA LYS A 184 19.39 -1.70 -16.82
C LYS A 184 18.41 -2.12 -15.71
N VAL A 185 17.12 -2.25 -16.05
CA VAL A 185 16.08 -2.72 -15.13
C VAL A 185 15.36 -3.92 -15.73
N VAL A 186 15.29 -5.01 -15.00
CA VAL A 186 14.61 -6.24 -15.41
C VAL A 186 13.41 -6.47 -14.50
N VAL A 187 12.23 -6.63 -15.09
CA VAL A 187 10.97 -6.84 -14.35
C VAL A 187 10.43 -8.23 -14.65
N GLU A 188 10.08 -9.00 -13.61
CA GLU A 188 9.36 -10.23 -13.81
C GLU A 188 7.91 -9.93 -14.20
N LEU A 189 7.49 -10.45 -15.36
CA LEU A 189 6.12 -10.37 -15.83
C LEU A 189 5.43 -11.71 -15.60
N ASN A 190 4.24 -11.68 -15.04
CA ASN A 190 3.43 -12.89 -15.02
C ASN A 190 2.73 -13.08 -16.39
N ARG A 191 2.23 -14.30 -16.64
CA ARG A 191 1.62 -14.67 -17.94
C ARG A 191 0.50 -13.72 -18.39
N PHE A 192 -0.22 -13.11 -17.45
CA PHE A 192 -1.30 -12.16 -17.76
C PHE A 192 -0.79 -10.78 -18.17
N ALA A 193 0.38 -10.37 -17.69
CA ALA A 193 0.99 -9.12 -18.13
C ALA A 193 1.48 -9.20 -19.58
N PHE A 194 1.98 -10.35 -20.03
CA PHE A 194 2.29 -10.59 -21.44
C PHE A 194 1.06 -10.43 -22.33
N MET A 195 -0.10 -10.92 -21.89
CA MET A 195 -1.35 -10.74 -22.64
C MET A 195 -1.71 -9.26 -22.83
N ALA A 196 -1.40 -8.43 -21.82
CA ALA A 196 -1.61 -6.98 -21.90
C ALA A 196 -0.61 -6.28 -22.82
N MET A 197 0.61 -6.79 -22.90
CA MET A 197 1.64 -6.27 -23.81
C MET A 197 1.34 -6.71 -25.26
N ASP A 198 0.83 -7.92 -25.45
CA ASP A 198 0.44 -8.44 -26.77
C ASP A 198 -0.81 -7.75 -27.31
N ASN A 199 -1.71 -7.29 -26.44
CA ASN A 199 -2.90 -6.54 -26.81
C ASN A 199 -3.05 -5.26 -25.97
N PRO A 200 -2.43 -4.13 -26.41
CA PRO A 200 -2.50 -2.85 -25.69
C PRO A 200 -3.94 -2.30 -25.55
N ASN A 201 -4.88 -2.80 -26.33
CA ASN A 201 -6.29 -2.38 -26.30
C ASN A 201 -7.14 -3.16 -25.30
N ILE A 202 -6.55 -4.05 -24.49
CA ILE A 202 -7.28 -4.75 -23.41
C ILE A 202 -7.93 -3.71 -22.50
N ARG A 203 -9.25 -3.73 -22.42
CA ARG A 203 -10.03 -2.81 -21.58
C ARG A 203 -10.09 -3.31 -20.15
N ARG A 204 -10.35 -2.42 -19.20
CA ARG A 204 -10.42 -2.70 -17.76
C ARG A 204 -11.31 -3.88 -17.37
N TRP A 205 -12.44 -4.02 -18.03
CA TRP A 205 -13.38 -5.10 -17.77
C TRP A 205 -12.83 -6.46 -18.25
N GLU A 206 -12.02 -6.48 -19.28
CA GLU A 206 -11.35 -7.70 -19.79
C GLU A 206 -10.27 -8.19 -18.79
N TYR A 207 -9.54 -7.28 -18.12
CA TYR A 207 -8.67 -7.64 -17.00
C TYR A 207 -9.46 -8.14 -15.78
N GLN A 208 -10.68 -7.66 -15.57
CA GLN A 208 -11.54 -8.13 -14.49
C GLN A 208 -12.19 -9.46 -14.81
N GLN A 209 -12.32 -9.82 -16.07
CA GLN A 209 -12.72 -11.14 -16.53
C GLN A 209 -11.57 -12.17 -16.42
N GLY A 210 -10.30 -11.69 -16.26
CA GLY A 210 -9.15 -12.49 -15.85
C GLY A 210 -9.01 -13.80 -16.62
N PRO A 211 -9.11 -14.95 -15.94
CA PRO A 211 -8.93 -16.26 -16.56
C PRO A 211 -10.03 -16.68 -17.56
N LEU A 212 -11.03 -15.84 -17.83
CA LEU A 212 -12.05 -16.07 -18.87
C LEU A 212 -11.68 -15.49 -20.22
N TYR A 213 -10.59 -14.69 -20.28
CA TYR A 213 -10.21 -14.07 -21.54
C TYR A 213 -9.78 -15.11 -22.57
N GLY A 214 -10.42 -15.09 -23.73
CA GLY A 214 -10.20 -16.07 -24.80
C GLY A 214 -10.86 -17.43 -24.58
N LEU A 215 -11.65 -17.59 -23.52
CA LEU A 215 -12.42 -18.79 -23.23
C LEU A 215 -13.92 -18.52 -23.43
N GLY A 216 -14.63 -19.48 -24.03
CA GLY A 216 -16.03 -19.31 -24.38
C GLY A 216 -16.98 -19.31 -23.17
N SER A 217 -16.55 -19.92 -22.05
CA SER A 217 -17.41 -20.10 -20.88
C SER A 217 -16.62 -20.11 -19.58
N VAL A 218 -17.34 -19.97 -18.44
CA VAL A 218 -16.77 -20.18 -17.10
C VAL A 218 -16.32 -21.63 -16.92
N GLU A 219 -16.97 -22.56 -17.58
CA GLU A 219 -16.67 -24.00 -17.53
C GLU A 219 -15.35 -24.30 -18.23
N ASP A 220 -15.09 -23.67 -19.40
CA ASP A 220 -13.79 -23.75 -20.08
C ASP A 220 -12.67 -23.19 -19.21
N ALA A 221 -12.96 -22.13 -18.48
CA ALA A 221 -11.99 -21.56 -17.54
C ALA A 221 -11.73 -22.47 -16.34
N VAL A 222 -12.75 -23.12 -15.80
CA VAL A 222 -12.59 -24.13 -14.75
C VAL A 222 -11.78 -25.32 -15.28
N TYR A 223 -12.08 -25.78 -16.50
CA TYR A 223 -11.35 -26.86 -17.15
C TYR A 223 -9.86 -26.53 -17.29
N ALA A 224 -9.56 -25.35 -17.84
CA ALA A 224 -8.18 -24.88 -17.98
C ALA A 224 -7.47 -24.65 -16.62
N GLN A 225 -8.20 -24.18 -15.61
CA GLN A 225 -7.65 -23.94 -14.26
C GLN A 225 -7.27 -25.23 -13.56
N GLN A 226 -7.99 -26.31 -13.81
CA GLN A 226 -7.83 -27.60 -13.15
C GLN A 226 -7.15 -28.64 -14.06
N ASP A 227 -6.63 -28.24 -15.24
CA ASP A 227 -6.04 -29.12 -16.26
C ASP A 227 -6.95 -30.29 -16.63
N GLY A 228 -8.27 -30.03 -16.70
CA GLY A 228 -9.27 -31.06 -17.00
C GLY A 228 -9.53 -32.07 -15.88
N HIS A 229 -8.96 -31.88 -14.70
CA HIS A 229 -9.04 -32.83 -13.60
C HIS A 229 -9.92 -32.34 -12.45
N CYS A 230 -10.54 -33.31 -11.76
CA CYS A 230 -11.30 -33.06 -10.54
C CYS A 230 -10.45 -32.31 -9.48
N LEU A 231 -11.06 -31.35 -8.78
CA LEU A 231 -10.40 -30.56 -7.75
C LEU A 231 -9.74 -31.39 -6.63
N PHE A 232 -10.26 -32.60 -6.36
CA PHE A 232 -9.79 -33.46 -5.28
C PHE A 232 -8.95 -34.65 -5.72
N CYS A 233 -9.07 -35.09 -6.98
CA CYS A 233 -8.32 -36.24 -7.49
C CYS A 233 -7.93 -36.02 -8.97
N LYS A 234 -7.15 -36.99 -9.53
CA LYS A 234 -6.66 -36.95 -10.93
C LYS A 234 -7.68 -37.47 -11.97
N LYS A 235 -8.93 -37.75 -11.58
CA LYS A 235 -9.96 -38.18 -12.53
C LYS A 235 -10.44 -36.97 -13.35
N PRO A 236 -10.94 -37.20 -14.59
CA PRO A 236 -11.52 -36.12 -15.40
C PRO A 236 -12.68 -35.42 -14.68
N ILE A 237 -13.01 -34.23 -15.13
CA ILE A 237 -14.17 -33.47 -14.67
C ILE A 237 -15.41 -34.03 -15.33
N ASP A 238 -16.39 -34.46 -14.51
CA ASP A 238 -17.72 -34.90 -14.97
C ASP A 238 -18.77 -33.82 -14.74
N HIS A 239 -18.63 -33.03 -13.64
CA HIS A 239 -19.61 -32.05 -13.23
C HIS A 239 -18.97 -30.71 -12.85
N TYR A 240 -19.61 -29.60 -13.27
CA TYR A 240 -19.26 -28.25 -12.82
C TYR A 240 -20.16 -27.82 -11.68
N HIS A 241 -19.59 -27.63 -10.49
CA HIS A 241 -20.28 -27.41 -9.22
C HIS A 241 -20.13 -25.98 -8.72
N HIS A 242 -21.20 -25.44 -8.08
CA HIS A 242 -21.13 -24.16 -7.38
C HIS A 242 -20.67 -24.35 -5.94
N VAL A 243 -19.60 -23.67 -5.53
CA VAL A 243 -19.09 -23.71 -4.16
C VAL A 243 -20.15 -23.17 -3.17
N VAL A 244 -20.74 -22.03 -3.50
CA VAL A 244 -21.94 -21.51 -2.85
C VAL A 244 -23.11 -21.75 -3.80
N PRO A 245 -24.10 -22.57 -3.44
CA PRO A 245 -25.25 -22.87 -4.30
C PRO A 245 -26.04 -21.63 -4.74
N ARG A 246 -26.63 -21.67 -5.92
CA ARG A 246 -27.43 -20.56 -6.46
C ARG A 246 -28.54 -20.10 -5.52
N HIS A 247 -29.26 -21.04 -4.90
CA HIS A 247 -30.35 -20.73 -3.96
C HIS A 247 -29.88 -20.04 -2.67
N LYS A 248 -28.54 -20.08 -2.38
CA LYS A 248 -27.90 -19.35 -1.27
C LYS A 248 -27.21 -18.06 -1.73
N GLY A 249 -27.51 -17.58 -2.94
CA GLY A 249 -26.93 -16.37 -3.50
C GLY A 249 -25.53 -16.56 -4.12
N GLY A 250 -25.18 -17.78 -4.48
CA GLY A 250 -23.94 -18.09 -5.19
C GLY A 250 -23.88 -17.46 -6.56
N SER A 251 -22.73 -16.82 -6.91
CA SER A 251 -22.51 -16.17 -8.18
C SER A 251 -22.06 -17.16 -9.27
N GLU A 252 -22.25 -16.77 -10.55
CA GLU A 252 -21.77 -17.54 -11.72
C GLU A 252 -20.27 -17.28 -12.03
N THR A 253 -19.55 -16.64 -11.12
CA THR A 253 -18.14 -16.32 -11.36
C THR A 253 -17.24 -17.54 -11.20
N LEU A 254 -16.10 -17.54 -11.87
CA LEU A 254 -15.07 -18.59 -11.75
C LEU A 254 -14.65 -18.83 -10.29
N ALA A 255 -14.69 -17.79 -9.45
CA ALA A 255 -14.41 -17.90 -8.03
C ALA A 255 -15.37 -18.84 -7.28
N ASN A 256 -16.60 -18.98 -7.77
CA ASN A 256 -17.64 -19.83 -7.19
C ASN A 256 -17.89 -21.13 -7.98
N ARG A 257 -17.09 -21.43 -9.01
CA ARG A 257 -17.24 -22.65 -9.85
C ARG A 257 -16.02 -23.53 -9.72
N CYS A 258 -16.24 -24.85 -9.72
CA CYS A 258 -15.18 -25.86 -9.73
C CYS A 258 -15.63 -27.09 -10.49
N GLY A 259 -14.67 -27.86 -11.00
CA GLY A 259 -14.89 -29.14 -11.67
C GLY A 259 -14.69 -30.31 -10.72
N LEU A 260 -15.61 -31.25 -10.70
CA LEU A 260 -15.58 -32.45 -9.86
C LEU A 260 -15.87 -33.68 -10.69
N CYS A 261 -15.27 -34.83 -10.33
CA CYS A 261 -15.71 -36.11 -10.84
C CYS A 261 -17.03 -36.54 -10.14
N ALA A 262 -17.80 -37.44 -10.73
CA ALA A 262 -19.10 -37.91 -10.20
C ALA A 262 -19.01 -38.28 -8.71
N LYS A 263 -18.01 -39.09 -8.30
CA LYS A 263 -17.81 -39.49 -6.91
C LYS A 263 -17.68 -38.30 -5.94
N HIS A 264 -16.84 -37.30 -6.27
CA HIS A 264 -16.62 -36.16 -5.39
C HIS A 264 -17.76 -35.14 -5.46
N HIS A 265 -18.48 -35.09 -6.56
CA HIS A 265 -19.71 -34.32 -6.66
C HIS A 265 -20.77 -34.84 -5.69
N ASP A 266 -21.01 -36.15 -5.65
CA ASP A 266 -21.95 -36.77 -4.72
C ASP A 266 -21.52 -36.61 -3.25
N LEU A 267 -20.23 -36.79 -2.94
CA LEU A 267 -19.68 -36.55 -1.60
C LEU A 267 -19.88 -35.13 -1.10
N VAL A 268 -19.71 -34.12 -1.95
CA VAL A 268 -19.93 -32.72 -1.57
C VAL A 268 -21.40 -32.43 -1.26
N HIS A 269 -22.33 -33.13 -1.89
CA HIS A 269 -23.77 -33.01 -1.62
C HIS A 269 -24.21 -33.78 -0.38
N THR A 270 -23.61 -34.91 -0.08
CA THR A 270 -24.03 -35.84 0.98
C THR A 270 -23.29 -35.64 2.30
N ASP A 271 -22.03 -35.19 2.27
CA ASP A 271 -21.16 -35.05 3.42
C ASP A 271 -20.72 -33.60 3.63
N LYS A 272 -21.11 -33.06 4.80
CA LYS A 272 -20.78 -31.68 5.22
C LYS A 272 -19.29 -31.43 5.31
N ALA A 273 -18.49 -32.42 5.71
CA ALA A 273 -17.02 -32.29 5.80
C ALA A 273 -16.39 -32.11 4.42
N TRP A 274 -16.91 -32.76 3.38
CA TRP A 274 -16.46 -32.54 2.00
C TRP A 274 -16.89 -31.20 1.43
N ALA A 275 -18.08 -30.69 1.81
CA ALA A 275 -18.51 -29.35 1.45
C ALA A 275 -17.57 -28.27 2.06
N GLU A 276 -17.16 -28.43 3.32
CA GLU A 276 -16.20 -27.52 3.99
C GLU A 276 -14.79 -27.60 3.36
N LYS A 277 -14.32 -28.80 3.02
CA LYS A 277 -13.07 -29.00 2.27
C LYS A 277 -13.11 -28.30 0.90
N LEU A 278 -14.26 -28.34 0.22
CA LEU A 278 -14.45 -27.65 -1.07
C LEU A 278 -14.26 -26.14 -0.92
N VAL A 279 -14.95 -25.54 0.06
CA VAL A 279 -14.85 -24.10 0.34
C VAL A 279 -13.41 -23.68 0.63
N THR A 280 -12.72 -24.46 1.49
CA THR A 280 -11.33 -24.18 1.87
C THR A 280 -10.38 -24.26 0.68
N ARG A 281 -10.50 -25.33 -0.12
CA ARG A 281 -9.59 -25.60 -1.25
C ARG A 281 -9.80 -24.57 -2.37
N LYS A 282 -11.04 -24.27 -2.73
CA LYS A 282 -11.35 -23.23 -3.72
C LYS A 282 -11.02 -21.83 -3.21
N GLY A 283 -11.26 -21.53 -1.95
CA GLY A 283 -10.86 -20.26 -1.31
C GLY A 283 -9.35 -20.03 -1.38
N GLY A 284 -8.53 -21.05 -1.22
CA GLY A 284 -7.08 -20.97 -1.40
C GLY A 284 -6.66 -20.61 -2.83
N MET A 285 -7.33 -21.16 -3.85
CA MET A 285 -7.13 -20.79 -5.26
C MET A 285 -7.51 -19.34 -5.53
N ASN A 286 -8.66 -18.90 -5.04
CA ASN A 286 -9.17 -17.53 -5.24
C ASN A 286 -8.27 -16.48 -4.59
N LYS A 287 -7.66 -16.75 -3.44
CA LYS A 287 -6.70 -15.84 -2.80
C LYS A 287 -5.47 -15.59 -3.67
N LYS A 288 -5.00 -16.60 -4.41
CA LYS A 288 -3.88 -16.45 -5.35
C LYS A 288 -4.24 -15.52 -6.52
N TYR A 289 -5.46 -15.63 -7.04
CA TYR A 289 -5.93 -14.77 -8.13
C TYR A 289 -6.10 -13.29 -7.74
N HIS A 290 -6.57 -13.00 -6.53
CA HIS A 290 -6.71 -11.61 -6.07
C HIS A 290 -5.36 -10.86 -6.01
N ALA A 291 -4.29 -11.54 -5.64
CA ALA A 291 -2.97 -10.94 -5.63
C ALA A 291 -2.49 -10.64 -7.06
N LEU A 292 -2.65 -11.58 -7.97
CA LEU A 292 -2.27 -11.45 -9.38
C LEU A 292 -3.05 -10.35 -10.09
N SER A 293 -4.35 -10.20 -9.83
CA SER A 293 -5.18 -9.20 -10.52
C SER A 293 -4.73 -7.76 -10.29
N VAL A 294 -4.21 -7.43 -9.10
CA VAL A 294 -3.69 -6.08 -8.81
C VAL A 294 -2.33 -5.86 -9.49
N LEU A 295 -1.46 -6.86 -9.49
CA LEU A 295 -0.16 -6.79 -10.18
C LEU A 295 -0.36 -6.65 -11.69
N ASN A 296 -1.29 -7.41 -12.28
CA ASN A 296 -1.62 -7.30 -13.71
C ASN A 296 -2.11 -5.90 -14.10
N GLN A 297 -2.76 -5.17 -13.19
CA GLN A 297 -3.19 -3.80 -13.45
C GLN A 297 -2.04 -2.80 -13.42
N ILE A 298 -1.02 -3.02 -12.61
CA ILE A 298 0.06 -2.05 -12.39
C ILE A 298 1.29 -2.30 -13.25
N ILE A 299 1.59 -3.57 -13.61
CA ILE A 299 2.80 -3.91 -14.35
C ILE A 299 2.89 -3.21 -15.71
N PRO A 300 1.83 -3.14 -16.55
CA PRO A 300 1.88 -2.38 -17.79
C PRO A 300 2.23 -0.90 -17.58
N HIS A 301 1.65 -0.27 -16.55
CA HIS A 301 1.97 1.12 -16.22
C HIS A 301 3.38 1.28 -15.65
N LEU A 302 3.90 0.27 -14.95
CA LEU A 302 5.29 0.27 -14.48
C LEU A 302 6.25 0.19 -15.66
N MET A 303 5.99 -0.70 -16.62
CA MET A 303 6.80 -0.85 -17.83
C MET A 303 6.74 0.41 -18.70
N GLU A 304 5.57 1.00 -18.87
CA GLU A 304 5.38 2.27 -19.57
C GLU A 304 6.17 3.41 -18.91
N TYR A 305 6.09 3.52 -17.57
CA TYR A 305 6.83 4.52 -16.81
C TYR A 305 8.34 4.36 -16.99
N LEU A 306 8.87 3.15 -16.80
CA LEU A 306 10.30 2.86 -16.93
C LEU A 306 10.81 3.05 -18.36
N GLY A 307 10.02 2.69 -19.38
CA GLY A 307 10.36 2.84 -20.78
C GLY A 307 10.32 4.30 -21.29
N ASN A 308 9.53 5.17 -20.63
CA ASN A 308 9.51 6.61 -20.94
C ASN A 308 10.66 7.38 -20.28
N GLU A 309 11.31 6.80 -19.29
CA GLU A 309 12.50 7.34 -18.65
C GLU A 309 13.72 6.98 -19.51
N THR A 310 14.37 7.94 -20.09
CA THR A 310 15.61 7.74 -20.88
C THR A 310 16.80 7.29 -20.02
N LEU A 311 16.56 6.98 -18.76
CA LEU A 311 17.58 6.65 -17.77
C LEU A 311 17.92 5.15 -17.71
N TYR A 312 17.01 4.28 -18.16
CA TYR A 312 17.16 2.82 -18.01
C TYR A 312 16.85 2.08 -19.30
N ASP A 313 17.65 1.05 -19.61
CA ASP A 313 17.25 0.01 -20.54
C ASP A 313 16.34 -0.99 -19.82
N VAL A 314 15.12 -1.17 -20.31
CA VAL A 314 14.09 -1.96 -19.63
C VAL A 314 13.91 -3.31 -20.30
N TYR A 315 14.03 -4.36 -19.50
CA TYR A 315 13.87 -5.75 -19.92
C TYR A 315 12.75 -6.43 -19.15
N ALA A 316 12.25 -7.51 -19.71
CA ALA A 316 11.23 -8.34 -19.10
C ALA A 316 11.64 -9.80 -19.10
N THR A 317 11.32 -10.52 -18.00
CA THR A 317 11.48 -11.96 -17.90
C THR A 317 10.19 -12.61 -17.41
N ASP A 318 10.09 -13.92 -17.48
CA ASP A 318 8.93 -14.66 -16.97
C ASP A 318 9.29 -15.54 -15.78
N GLY A 319 8.27 -15.88 -14.98
CA GLY A 319 8.46 -16.70 -13.77
C GLY A 319 8.91 -18.15 -14.04
N ARG A 320 8.83 -18.65 -15.28
CA ARG A 320 9.39 -19.98 -15.63
C ARG A 320 10.89 -19.88 -15.77
N SER A 321 11.35 -18.86 -16.50
CA SER A 321 12.79 -18.58 -16.70
C SER A 321 13.46 -18.32 -15.35
N THR A 322 12.88 -17.47 -14.52
CA THR A 322 13.36 -17.18 -13.17
C THR A 322 13.45 -18.45 -12.31
N LYS A 323 12.38 -19.28 -12.30
CA LYS A 323 12.36 -20.55 -11.58
C LYS A 323 13.38 -21.53 -12.12
N GLY A 324 13.50 -21.65 -13.44
CA GLY A 324 14.47 -22.53 -14.11
C GLY A 324 15.89 -22.18 -13.71
N PHE A 325 16.26 -20.91 -13.83
CA PHE A 325 17.57 -20.41 -13.44
C PHE A 325 17.85 -20.66 -11.94
N ARG A 326 16.90 -20.36 -11.07
CA ARG A 326 17.03 -20.56 -9.63
C ARG A 326 17.29 -22.02 -9.26
N ILE A 327 16.58 -22.98 -9.88
CA ILE A 327 16.77 -24.41 -9.66
C ILE A 327 18.13 -24.86 -10.21
N ALA A 328 18.46 -24.49 -11.43
CA ALA A 328 19.73 -24.87 -12.07
C ALA A 328 20.94 -24.40 -11.27
N LYS A 329 20.85 -23.25 -10.63
CA LYS A 329 21.94 -22.66 -9.84
C LYS A 329 21.82 -22.92 -8.33
N ASN A 330 20.85 -23.76 -7.90
CA ASN A 330 20.63 -24.15 -6.51
C ASN A 330 20.46 -22.95 -5.53
N VAL A 331 19.77 -21.89 -5.96
CA VAL A 331 19.52 -20.70 -5.15
C VAL A 331 18.23 -20.91 -4.35
N PRO A 332 18.17 -20.58 -3.04
CA PRO A 332 16.97 -20.72 -2.21
C PRO A 332 15.84 -19.81 -2.71
N LYS A 333 14.60 -20.16 -2.38
CA LYS A 333 13.42 -19.37 -2.80
C LYS A 333 13.08 -18.31 -1.79
N GLU A 334 13.55 -17.08 -2.06
CA GLU A 334 13.21 -15.87 -1.33
C GLU A 334 12.93 -14.76 -2.35
N HIS A 335 12.24 -13.68 -1.95
CA HIS A 335 11.92 -12.59 -2.88
C HIS A 335 13.17 -11.88 -3.43
N TYR A 336 14.18 -11.69 -2.61
CA TYR A 336 15.43 -11.05 -3.04
C TYR A 336 16.28 -11.98 -3.91
N THR A 337 16.21 -13.29 -3.68
CA THR A 337 16.91 -14.27 -4.53
C THR A 337 16.21 -14.46 -5.87
N ASP A 338 14.86 -14.43 -5.89
CA ASP A 338 14.12 -14.40 -7.14
C ASP A 338 14.47 -13.12 -7.93
N ALA A 339 14.57 -11.94 -7.26
CA ALA A 339 15.02 -10.70 -7.89
C ALA A 339 16.46 -10.78 -8.44
N TYR A 340 17.37 -11.48 -7.74
CA TYR A 340 18.71 -11.77 -8.23
C TYR A 340 18.68 -12.61 -9.53
N CYS A 341 17.89 -13.68 -9.54
CA CYS A 341 17.71 -14.52 -10.73
C CYS A 341 17.07 -13.72 -11.89
N ILE A 342 16.15 -12.79 -11.59
CA ILE A 342 15.55 -11.87 -12.57
C ILE A 342 16.64 -10.96 -13.17
N ALA A 343 17.49 -10.36 -12.34
CA ALA A 343 18.59 -9.53 -12.85
C ALA A 343 19.56 -10.31 -13.72
N CYS A 344 19.89 -11.55 -13.34
CA CYS A 344 20.77 -12.42 -14.10
C CYS A 344 20.15 -12.98 -15.40
N SER A 345 18.82 -12.89 -15.58
CA SER A 345 18.15 -13.48 -16.75
C SER A 345 18.51 -12.87 -18.10
N ILE A 346 19.12 -11.69 -18.11
CA ILE A 346 19.60 -11.01 -19.33
C ILE A 346 21.11 -11.13 -19.53
N LEU A 347 21.79 -11.85 -18.65
CA LEU A 347 23.21 -12.14 -18.75
C LEU A 347 23.43 -13.48 -19.47
N ASP A 348 24.64 -13.73 -19.93
CA ASP A 348 25.00 -14.99 -20.58
C ASP A 348 24.85 -16.17 -19.62
N THR A 349 24.50 -17.36 -20.16
CA THR A 349 24.16 -18.54 -19.36
C THR A 349 25.33 -19.15 -18.59
N ASP A 350 26.55 -18.83 -18.95
CA ASP A 350 27.78 -19.42 -18.40
C ASP A 350 28.32 -18.70 -17.16
N ILE A 351 27.57 -17.71 -16.65
CA ILE A 351 28.02 -16.89 -15.52
C ILE A 351 28.06 -17.72 -14.23
N GLU A 352 29.15 -17.62 -13.50
CA GLU A 352 29.25 -18.13 -12.13
C GLU A 352 28.30 -17.35 -11.23
N VAL A 353 27.34 -18.07 -10.65
CA VAL A 353 26.39 -17.46 -9.72
C VAL A 353 27.10 -17.18 -8.40
N SER A 354 27.26 -15.90 -8.10
CA SER A 354 27.66 -15.49 -6.75
C SER A 354 26.49 -15.68 -5.78
N THR A 355 26.79 -16.02 -4.53
CA THR A 355 25.77 -15.99 -3.48
C THR A 355 25.22 -14.58 -3.37
N PRO A 356 23.89 -14.36 -3.40
CA PRO A 356 23.32 -13.04 -3.17
C PRO A 356 23.82 -12.44 -1.86
N VAL A 357 24.13 -11.15 -1.87
CA VAL A 357 24.51 -10.42 -0.66
C VAL A 357 23.34 -10.48 0.33
N GLU A 358 23.62 -10.54 1.63
CA GLU A 358 22.60 -10.52 2.68
C GLU A 358 21.64 -9.33 2.46
N PRO A 359 20.31 -9.58 2.45
CA PRO A 359 19.37 -8.58 2.02
C PRO A 359 19.18 -7.49 3.06
N PHE A 360 19.07 -6.26 2.60
CA PHE A 360 18.55 -5.18 3.42
C PHE A 360 17.04 -5.34 3.61
N GLU A 361 16.58 -5.24 4.84
CA GLU A 361 15.17 -5.19 5.16
C GLU A 361 14.63 -3.77 4.99
N LEU A 362 13.63 -3.60 4.13
CA LEU A 362 12.89 -2.36 3.99
C LEU A 362 11.46 -2.54 4.46
N LYS A 363 10.94 -1.51 5.09
CA LYS A 363 9.54 -1.47 5.49
C LYS A 363 8.86 -0.18 5.05
N GLN A 364 7.65 -0.33 4.51
CA GLN A 364 6.86 0.81 4.08
C GLN A 364 5.90 1.25 5.19
N PHE A 365 5.99 2.51 5.57
CA PHE A 365 5.12 3.15 6.53
C PHE A 365 4.22 4.20 5.88
N ARG A 366 3.13 4.55 6.58
CA ARG A 366 2.29 5.66 6.16
C ARG A 366 2.99 6.98 6.45
N ARG A 367 3.28 7.75 5.39
CA ARG A 367 4.04 8.99 5.50
C ARG A 367 3.29 10.09 6.24
N HIS A 368 1.98 10.23 6.01
CA HIS A 368 1.15 11.27 6.59
C HIS A 368 -0.22 10.74 7.02
N ASP A 369 -0.76 11.30 8.08
CA ASP A 369 -2.17 11.23 8.41
C ASP A 369 -2.73 12.65 8.63
N ARG A 370 -4.03 12.77 8.94
CA ARG A 370 -4.64 14.08 9.17
C ARG A 370 -4.09 14.79 10.42
N GLN A 371 -3.54 14.03 11.36
CA GLN A 371 -2.99 14.56 12.61
C GLN A 371 -1.50 14.91 12.49
N SER A 372 -0.80 14.36 11.49
CA SER A 372 0.61 14.63 11.22
C SER A 372 0.82 15.79 10.24
N CYS A 373 -0.24 16.36 9.67
CA CYS A 373 -0.12 17.57 8.88
C CYS A 373 0.35 18.72 9.77
N ILE A 374 1.52 19.27 9.45
CA ILE A 374 2.20 20.37 10.16
C ILE A 374 1.40 21.69 10.10
N ARG A 375 0.35 21.76 9.28
CA ARG A 375 -0.56 22.92 9.30
C ARG A 375 -1.38 22.87 10.58
N GLN A 376 -1.07 23.74 11.50
CA GLN A 376 -1.86 23.97 12.70
C GLN A 376 -3.28 24.36 12.26
N MET A 377 -4.21 23.44 12.43
CA MET A 377 -5.63 23.72 12.26
C MET A 377 -6.15 24.20 13.61
N VAL A 378 -6.46 25.46 13.74
CA VAL A 378 -6.86 26.06 15.00
C VAL A 378 -8.31 26.49 14.92
N ASP A 379 -9.11 26.03 15.89
CA ASP A 379 -10.43 26.60 16.12
C ASP A 379 -10.27 27.83 17.02
N ARG A 380 -10.66 28.98 16.55
CA ARG A 380 -10.63 30.25 17.30
C ARG A 380 -12.04 30.83 17.39
N LYS A 381 -12.36 31.44 18.51
CA LYS A 381 -13.50 32.32 18.66
C LYS A 381 -13.01 33.74 18.88
N TYR A 382 -13.56 34.66 18.14
CA TYR A 382 -13.31 36.09 18.27
C TYR A 382 -14.48 36.72 19.04
N ILE A 383 -14.17 37.38 20.13
CA ILE A 383 -15.13 37.84 21.14
C ILE A 383 -15.00 39.37 21.28
N LEU A 384 -16.13 40.04 21.18
CA LEU A 384 -16.30 41.44 21.52
C LEU A 384 -17.38 41.54 22.58
N ASP A 385 -17.13 42.26 23.69
CA ASP A 385 -18.06 42.45 24.80
C ASP A 385 -18.73 41.15 25.29
N GLY A 386 -17.96 40.10 25.39
CA GLY A 386 -18.43 38.78 25.86
C GLY A 386 -19.22 37.97 24.82
N LYS A 387 -19.52 38.53 23.64
CA LYS A 387 -20.24 37.83 22.56
C LYS A 387 -19.29 37.36 21.47
N VAL A 388 -19.53 36.15 20.91
CA VAL A 388 -18.76 35.62 19.78
C VAL A 388 -19.23 36.29 18.49
N VAL A 389 -18.39 37.12 17.90
CA VAL A 389 -18.67 37.88 16.66
C VAL A 389 -18.16 37.13 15.42
N ALA A 390 -17.08 36.38 15.52
CA ALA A 390 -16.53 35.57 14.44
C ALA A 390 -15.94 34.25 14.97
N ALA A 391 -15.90 33.23 14.14
CA ALA A 391 -15.32 31.93 14.50
C ALA A 391 -14.52 31.35 13.34
N ASN A 392 -13.31 30.92 13.63
CA ASN A 392 -12.48 30.16 12.72
C ASN A 392 -12.57 28.68 13.13
N ARG A 393 -13.08 27.82 12.24
CA ARG A 393 -13.20 26.38 12.49
C ARG A 393 -12.38 25.60 11.48
N HIS A 394 -11.44 24.80 11.97
CA HIS A 394 -10.62 23.90 11.15
C HIS A 394 -9.86 24.60 10.01
N LYS A 395 -9.51 25.87 10.18
CA LYS A 395 -8.65 26.59 9.23
C LYS A 395 -7.20 26.58 9.69
N ALA A 396 -6.27 26.63 8.74
CA ALA A 396 -4.86 26.78 9.05
C ALA A 396 -4.60 28.04 9.86
N PHE A 397 -3.58 28.04 10.72
CA PHE A 397 -3.26 29.15 11.62
C PHE A 397 -3.15 30.51 10.92
N GLU A 398 -2.65 30.49 9.69
CA GLU A 398 -2.42 31.68 8.86
C GLU A 398 -3.66 32.12 8.03
N GLN A 399 -4.71 31.31 7.98
CA GLN A 399 -5.91 31.62 7.22
C GLN A 399 -6.95 32.30 8.09
N GLU A 400 -7.37 33.48 7.68
CA GLU A 400 -8.54 34.14 8.27
C GLU A 400 -9.83 33.39 7.91
N SER A 401 -10.81 33.45 8.79
CA SER A 401 -12.13 32.89 8.53
C SER A 401 -12.96 33.89 7.70
N ASP A 402 -13.86 33.32 6.89
CA ASP A 402 -14.77 34.13 6.10
C ASP A 402 -15.58 35.09 7.02
N SER A 403 -16.02 34.60 8.19
CA SER A 403 -16.73 35.41 9.18
C SER A 403 -15.88 36.52 9.83
N LEU A 404 -14.56 36.38 9.89
CA LEU A 404 -13.68 37.44 10.36
C LEU A 404 -13.41 38.47 9.26
N GLN A 405 -13.34 38.04 8.01
CA GLN A 405 -13.26 38.93 6.87
C GLN A 405 -14.53 39.77 6.73
N GLU A 406 -15.71 39.14 6.81
CA GLU A 406 -17.00 39.80 6.83
C GLU A 406 -17.09 40.83 7.97
N PHE A 407 -16.61 40.48 9.17
CA PHE A 407 -16.55 41.41 10.29
C PHE A 407 -15.60 42.59 10.03
N ARG A 408 -14.43 42.32 9.43
CA ARG A 408 -13.46 43.36 9.05
C ARG A 408 -14.02 44.31 7.99
N GLU A 409 -14.69 43.79 6.99
CA GLU A 409 -15.34 44.59 5.94
C GLU A 409 -16.44 45.48 6.50
N ALA A 410 -17.20 44.98 7.49
CA ALA A 410 -18.29 45.72 8.09
C ALA A 410 -17.84 46.80 9.11
N TYR A 411 -16.77 46.56 9.87
CA TYR A 411 -16.39 47.34 11.04
C TYR A 411 -14.95 47.91 11.02
N GLY A 412 -14.15 47.51 10.03
CA GLY A 412 -12.77 47.96 9.85
C GLY A 412 -11.74 47.27 10.73
N ASP A 413 -10.45 47.48 10.41
CA ASP A 413 -9.31 46.84 11.12
C ASP A 413 -9.17 47.30 12.57
N ALA A 414 -9.57 48.51 12.92
CA ALA A 414 -9.57 49.01 14.28
C ALA A 414 -10.51 48.21 15.19
N ALA A 415 -11.66 47.77 14.70
CA ALA A 415 -12.58 46.91 15.44
C ALA A 415 -12.03 45.47 15.59
N VAL A 416 -11.35 44.97 14.57
CA VAL A 416 -10.70 43.64 14.62
C VAL A 416 -9.61 43.62 15.70
N SER A 417 -8.84 44.67 15.89
CA SER A 417 -7.79 44.79 16.90
C SER A 417 -8.32 44.75 18.34
N GLN A 418 -9.57 45.06 18.58
CA GLN A 418 -10.25 45.01 19.89
C GLN A 418 -10.80 43.63 20.23
N LEU A 419 -10.78 42.68 19.30
CA LEU A 419 -11.32 41.35 19.53
C LEU A 419 -10.43 40.52 20.46
N THR A 420 -11.04 39.93 21.48
CA THR A 420 -10.39 38.93 22.30
C THR A 420 -10.46 37.58 21.60
N VAL A 421 -9.30 36.98 21.33
CA VAL A 421 -9.22 35.64 20.70
C VAL A 421 -9.19 34.56 21.76
N LYS A 422 -10.21 33.72 21.83
CA LYS A 422 -10.21 32.51 22.67
C LYS A 422 -10.03 31.27 21.80
N PRO A 423 -9.02 30.45 22.03
CA PRO A 423 -8.91 29.15 21.39
C PRO A 423 -10.05 28.25 21.89
N HIS A 424 -10.75 27.61 20.96
CA HIS A 424 -11.86 26.71 21.29
C HIS A 424 -11.43 25.26 21.55
N SER A 425 -10.32 24.85 20.98
CA SER A 425 -9.71 23.55 21.22
C SER A 425 -8.29 23.70 21.73
N PRO A 426 -7.78 22.73 22.49
CA PRO A 426 -6.37 22.76 22.88
C PRO A 426 -5.55 22.91 21.60
N GLN A 427 -4.81 24.00 21.50
CA GLN A 427 -3.83 24.18 20.46
C GLN A 427 -2.95 22.95 20.51
N TYR A 428 -2.90 22.19 19.41
CA TYR A 428 -1.82 21.21 19.21
C TYR A 428 -0.55 22.05 18.98
N LYS A 429 -0.06 22.68 20.07
CA LYS A 429 1.21 23.36 20.08
C LYS A 429 2.28 22.33 19.78
N ASP A 430 2.96 22.51 18.65
CA ASP A 430 4.32 22.07 18.36
C ASP A 430 4.66 20.59 18.58
N MET A 431 3.71 19.69 18.53
CA MET A 431 4.03 18.28 18.40
C MET A 431 3.79 17.87 16.96
N ALA A 432 4.81 18.03 16.13
CA ALA A 432 4.95 17.18 14.96
C ALA A 432 4.83 15.74 15.50
N ARG A 433 3.65 15.15 15.32
CA ARG A 433 3.39 13.78 15.80
C ARG A 433 4.43 12.87 15.17
N ILE A 434 5.21 12.21 15.97
CA ILE A 434 6.16 11.22 15.49
C ILE A 434 5.35 10.11 14.83
N MET A 435 5.59 9.91 13.54
CA MET A 435 4.88 8.90 12.76
C MET A 435 5.65 7.58 12.80
N PRO A 436 4.97 6.43 12.83
CA PRO A 436 5.63 5.14 12.63
C PRO A 436 6.51 5.17 11.38
N GLY A 437 7.74 4.67 11.49
CA GLY A 437 8.77 4.78 10.46
C GLY A 437 9.74 5.95 10.64
N ALA A 438 9.58 6.78 11.67
CA ALA A 438 10.60 7.75 12.07
C ALA A 438 11.85 7.05 12.63
N VAL A 439 13.02 7.62 12.39
CA VAL A 439 14.28 7.16 12.96
C VAL A 439 14.47 7.83 14.31
N MET A 440 14.67 7.05 15.33
CA MET A 440 14.81 7.53 16.71
C MET A 440 16.02 6.91 17.40
N ASP A 441 16.60 7.67 18.31
CA ASP A 441 17.46 7.13 19.35
C ASP A 441 16.58 6.64 20.51
N PHE A 442 16.72 5.38 20.86
CA PHE A 442 16.03 4.72 21.96
C PHE A 442 16.92 4.57 23.20
N GLY A 443 17.61 5.64 23.59
CA GLY A 443 18.48 5.64 24.77
C GLY A 443 19.87 5.08 24.50
N GLY A 444 20.43 5.38 23.33
CA GLY A 444 21.77 4.97 22.87
C GLY A 444 21.73 3.98 21.70
N ALA A 445 20.56 3.41 21.38
CA ALA A 445 20.37 2.55 20.23
C ALA A 445 19.50 3.22 19.16
N VAL A 446 19.98 3.30 17.93
CA VAL A 446 19.21 3.83 16.81
C VAL A 446 18.23 2.78 16.30
N GLY A 447 16.95 3.14 16.19
CA GLY A 447 15.89 2.25 15.75
C GLY A 447 14.79 2.96 14.98
N ILE A 448 13.82 2.19 14.50
CA ILE A 448 12.65 2.70 13.80
C ILE A 448 11.45 2.71 14.74
N PHE A 449 10.81 3.85 14.85
CA PHE A 449 9.62 4.03 15.67
C PHE A 449 8.42 3.29 15.09
N GLN A 450 7.77 2.46 15.88
CA GLN A 450 6.56 1.72 15.53
C GLN A 450 5.29 2.37 16.07
N GLY A 451 5.33 2.89 17.29
CA GLY A 451 4.16 3.46 17.95
C GLY A 451 4.42 3.86 19.40
N SER A 452 3.40 4.35 20.06
CA SER A 452 3.42 4.82 21.44
C SER A 452 2.53 3.94 22.31
N GLU A 453 2.96 3.69 23.54
CA GLU A 453 2.23 2.91 24.54
C GLU A 453 2.22 3.62 25.90
N GLY A 454 1.21 3.31 26.73
CA GLY A 454 1.00 3.96 28.02
C GLY A 454 0.71 5.46 27.83
N PHE A 455 -0.44 5.93 28.23
CA PHE A 455 -0.77 7.36 28.09
C PHE A 455 -1.14 7.94 29.45
N HIS A 456 -0.36 8.91 29.89
CA HIS A 456 -0.66 9.71 31.07
C HIS A 456 -0.89 11.16 30.65
N ASN A 457 -2.02 11.76 31.00
CA ASN A 457 -2.38 13.13 30.63
C ASN A 457 -2.24 13.43 29.11
N GLY A 458 -2.58 12.46 28.25
CA GLY A 458 -2.49 12.60 26.80
C GLY A 458 -1.09 12.50 26.21
N LYS A 459 -0.05 12.27 27.02
CA LYS A 459 1.33 12.05 26.56
C LYS A 459 1.70 10.57 26.70
N PRO A 460 2.41 9.99 25.72
CA PRO A 460 2.85 8.60 25.82
C PRO A 460 3.99 8.45 26.84
N ASP A 461 3.95 7.36 27.60
CA ASP A 461 5.01 7.02 28.55
C ASP A 461 6.17 6.30 27.88
N TYR A 462 5.85 5.46 26.87
CA TYR A 462 6.82 4.64 26.17
C TYR A 462 6.71 4.81 24.66
N TYR A 463 7.86 4.78 24.00
CA TYR A 463 7.98 4.54 22.56
C TYR A 463 8.43 3.12 22.31
N LYS A 464 7.86 2.53 21.23
CA LYS A 464 8.14 1.16 20.80
C LYS A 464 8.91 1.17 19.49
N SER A 465 10.00 0.40 19.43
CA SER A 465 10.75 0.16 18.19
C SER A 465 10.12 -0.94 17.34
N THR A 466 10.50 -1.03 16.07
CA THR A 466 10.10 -2.14 15.18
C THR A 466 10.64 -3.49 15.65
N LYS A 467 11.70 -3.52 16.44
CA LYS A 467 12.25 -4.72 17.08
C LYS A 467 11.45 -5.14 18.33
N GLY A 468 10.42 -4.38 18.73
CA GLY A 468 9.57 -4.67 19.88
C GLY A 468 10.08 -4.08 21.20
N GLU A 469 11.21 -3.39 21.20
CA GLU A 469 11.77 -2.74 22.40
C GLU A 469 10.86 -1.59 22.86
N ARG A 470 10.68 -1.48 24.18
CA ARG A 470 9.90 -0.41 24.82
C ARG A 470 10.83 0.46 25.64
N VAL A 471 10.93 1.73 25.32
CA VAL A 471 11.81 2.67 26.00
C VAL A 471 11.00 3.89 26.45
N LEU A 472 11.30 4.37 27.66
CA LEU A 472 10.68 5.58 28.23
C LEU A 472 10.90 6.76 27.29
N THR A 473 9.84 7.52 26.99
CA THR A 473 9.89 8.65 26.04
C THR A 473 10.95 9.69 26.38
N ARG A 474 11.22 9.91 27.67
CA ARG A 474 12.26 10.84 28.15
C ARG A 474 13.70 10.44 27.79
N ARG A 475 13.92 9.15 27.42
CA ARG A 475 15.22 8.63 26.97
C ARG A 475 15.36 8.57 25.46
N CYS A 476 14.30 8.93 24.73
CA CYS A 476 14.24 8.82 23.28
C CYS A 476 14.42 10.19 22.63
N ALA A 477 15.14 10.23 21.50
CA ALA A 477 15.28 11.43 20.68
C ALA A 477 14.89 11.15 19.23
N LEU A 478 14.19 12.08 18.60
CA LEU A 478 13.86 12.01 17.19
C LEU A 478 15.09 12.41 16.36
N LEU A 479 15.58 11.50 15.54
CA LEU A 479 16.71 11.74 14.63
C LEU A 479 16.25 12.16 13.24
N ALA A 480 15.23 11.48 12.70
CA ALA A 480 14.66 11.82 11.41
C ALA A 480 13.18 11.44 11.34
N GLN A 481 12.40 12.24 10.62
CA GLN A 481 10.99 11.96 10.35
C GLN A 481 10.82 10.82 9.34
N ASN A 482 9.63 10.20 9.34
CA ASN A 482 9.29 9.11 8.44
C ASN A 482 9.39 9.53 6.97
N ALA A 483 10.26 8.88 6.20
CA ALA A 483 10.42 9.05 4.76
C ALA A 483 9.47 8.17 3.92
N GLY A 484 8.61 7.37 4.56
CA GLY A 484 7.64 6.49 3.91
C GLY A 484 8.18 5.08 3.65
N MET A 485 9.37 4.92 3.11
CA MET A 485 10.07 3.65 2.91
C MET A 485 11.42 3.75 3.62
N VAL A 486 11.64 2.91 4.60
CA VAL A 486 12.75 3.00 5.53
C VAL A 486 13.53 1.68 5.55
N PHE A 487 14.86 1.76 5.49
CA PHE A 487 15.73 0.63 5.78
C PHE A 487 15.69 0.35 7.27
N ILE A 488 15.48 -0.89 7.64
CA ILE A 488 15.50 -1.33 9.04
C ILE A 488 16.97 -1.60 9.41
N PRO A 489 17.52 -0.99 10.44
CA PRO A 489 18.86 -1.30 10.91
C PRO A 489 18.95 -2.77 11.37
N ALA A 490 20.04 -3.44 11.04
CA ALA A 490 20.32 -4.81 11.46
C ALA A 490 20.39 -4.93 13.00
#